data_5ebbd850eff42e7df8534757b9ea50aa
#
_entry.id   5ebbd850eff42e7df8534757b9ea50aa
#
_cell.length_a   1.000
_cell.length_b   1.000
_cell.length_c   1.000
_cell.angle_alpha   90.00
_cell.angle_beta   90.00
_cell.angle_gamma   90.00
#
_symmetry.space_group_name_H-M   'P 1'
#
loop_
_entity.id
_entity.type
_entity.pdbx_description
1 polymer ?
#
loop_
_entity_poly.entity_id
_entity_poly.type
_entity_poly.pdbx_seq_one_letter_code
_entity_poly.pdbx_strand_id
1 'polypeptide(L)'
;ELHAWFNPYRARASARTVNVRPHLAVTNPELVYQWGNQLWMDPGAKVVQDRAYSVMMDVVSRYDVDGIHLDDYFYPYPIAGQTFPDDKTYQAYRAGGGTLALADWRRQNVNQLIQRVAAGIRAAKPHIKFGISPFGIYRPGQPPQIRGLDAYDQLYADSLKWWQQGWVDYLSPQLYWRIDPPAQSYPVLLQWWAENNTQKRHLYPGNNLGQLDGRSWD
;
A
#
# COMPACT_ATOMS: atom_id res chain seq x y z
N GLU A 1 -11.93 -8.73 -16.69
CA GLU A 1 -11.66 -7.35 -16.22
C GLU A 1 -10.16 -7.06 -16.28
N LEU A 2 -9.80 -5.83 -16.68
CA LEU A 2 -8.44 -5.34 -16.72
C LEU A 2 -8.25 -4.29 -15.61
N HIS A 3 -7.39 -4.60 -14.64
CA HIS A 3 -7.06 -3.66 -13.57
C HIS A 3 -5.63 -3.14 -13.75
N ALA A 4 -5.47 -1.83 -13.83
CA ALA A 4 -4.15 -1.19 -13.89
C ALA A 4 -3.51 -1.18 -12.50
N TRP A 5 -2.32 -1.77 -12.39
CA TRP A 5 -1.60 -1.93 -11.13
C TRP A 5 -0.51 -0.87 -10.96
N PHE A 6 -0.49 -0.23 -9.80
CA PHE A 6 0.45 0.83 -9.45
C PHE A 6 1.15 0.59 -8.12
N ASN A 7 2.40 1.05 -8.04
CA ASN A 7 3.14 1.31 -6.82
C ASN A 7 3.26 2.81 -6.65
N PRO A 8 2.50 3.46 -5.76
CA PRO A 8 2.39 4.92 -5.74
C PRO A 8 3.67 5.63 -5.30
N TYR A 9 4.52 4.98 -4.52
CA TYR A 9 5.69 5.62 -3.90
C TYR A 9 7.03 4.97 -4.23
N ARG A 10 7.04 3.77 -4.81
CA ARG A 10 8.28 3.15 -5.27
C ARG A 10 8.70 3.76 -6.59
N ALA A 11 9.71 4.63 -6.56
CA ALA A 11 10.21 5.30 -7.75
C ALA A 11 10.91 4.34 -8.72
N ARG A 12 11.58 3.30 -8.20
CA ARG A 12 12.26 2.29 -9.00
C ARG A 12 12.54 1.02 -8.21
N ALA A 13 12.39 -0.13 -8.86
CA ALA A 13 12.65 -1.43 -8.27
C ALA A 13 14.15 -1.76 -8.13
N SER A 14 15.03 -1.09 -8.88
CA SER A 14 16.49 -1.24 -8.78
C SER A 14 17.21 0.09 -8.85
N ALA A 15 17.98 0.44 -7.81
CA ALA A 15 18.80 1.65 -7.78
C ALA A 15 20.00 1.63 -8.75
N ARG A 16 20.34 0.47 -9.31
CA ARG A 16 21.49 0.31 -10.23
C ARG A 16 21.24 0.86 -11.63
N THR A 17 19.99 1.12 -12.00
CA THR A 17 19.65 1.62 -13.34
C THR A 17 19.82 3.14 -13.39
N VAL A 18 20.36 3.65 -14.51
CA VAL A 18 20.52 5.10 -14.71
C VAL A 18 19.16 5.79 -14.77
N ASN A 19 19.01 6.90 -14.03
CA ASN A 19 17.83 7.73 -14.07
C ASN A 19 17.94 8.72 -15.23
N VAL A 20 16.87 8.83 -16.02
CA VAL A 20 16.75 9.80 -17.13
C VAL A 20 15.46 10.61 -16.95
N ARG A 21 15.45 11.85 -17.47
CA ARG A 21 14.22 12.65 -17.47
C ARG A 21 13.10 11.93 -18.25
N PRO A 22 11.84 12.04 -17.81
CA PRO A 22 11.30 12.88 -16.72
C PRO A 22 11.22 12.21 -15.33
N HIS A 23 12.07 11.21 -15.05
CA HIS A 23 12.04 10.48 -13.79
C HIS A 23 12.25 11.41 -12.59
N LEU A 24 11.46 11.22 -11.50
CA LEU A 24 11.46 12.10 -10.34
C LEU A 24 12.83 12.17 -9.63
N ALA A 25 13.60 11.08 -9.62
CA ALA A 25 14.97 11.09 -9.11
C ALA A 25 15.93 12.04 -9.86
N VAL A 26 15.53 12.56 -11.03
CA VAL A 26 16.27 13.56 -11.81
C VAL A 26 15.66 14.95 -11.68
N THR A 27 14.32 15.03 -11.60
CA THR A 27 13.62 16.32 -11.57
C THR A 27 13.48 16.88 -10.16
N ASN A 28 13.37 16.01 -9.15
CA ASN A 28 13.19 16.35 -7.73
C ASN A 28 13.97 15.34 -6.85
N PRO A 29 15.30 15.31 -6.98
CA PRO A 29 16.13 14.30 -6.30
C PRO A 29 16.02 14.34 -4.77
N GLU A 30 15.69 15.50 -4.20
CA GLU A 30 15.49 15.71 -2.77
C GLU A 30 14.26 14.97 -2.19
N LEU A 31 13.40 14.45 -3.04
CA LEU A 31 12.19 13.70 -2.68
C LEU A 31 12.30 12.19 -2.93
N VAL A 32 13.46 11.74 -3.39
CA VAL A 32 13.69 10.34 -3.77
C VAL A 32 14.89 9.80 -2.99
N TYR A 33 14.65 8.78 -2.21
CA TYR A 33 15.63 8.16 -1.35
C TYR A 33 16.01 6.76 -1.82
N GLN A 34 17.28 6.40 -1.63
CA GLN A 34 17.67 5.02 -1.77
C GLN A 34 17.28 4.24 -0.51
N TRP A 35 16.60 3.11 -0.71
CA TRP A 35 16.21 2.18 0.34
C TRP A 35 16.60 0.76 -0.08
N GLY A 36 17.66 0.24 0.53
CA GLY A 36 18.32 -0.97 0.05
C GLY A 36 18.79 -0.81 -1.41
N ASN A 37 18.33 -1.67 -2.29
CA ASN A 37 18.61 -1.61 -3.72
C ASN A 37 17.53 -0.93 -4.57
N GLN A 38 16.56 -0.27 -3.93
CA GLN A 38 15.43 0.40 -4.58
C GLN A 38 15.51 1.92 -4.42
N LEU A 39 14.71 2.64 -5.20
CA LEU A 39 14.45 4.07 -4.99
C LEU A 39 13.01 4.26 -4.55
N TRP A 40 12.83 5.09 -3.54
CA TRP A 40 11.54 5.37 -2.91
C TRP A 40 11.26 6.86 -2.87
N MET A 41 10.04 7.25 -3.21
CA MET A 41 9.58 8.64 -3.08
C MET A 41 9.05 8.88 -1.68
N ASP A 42 9.16 10.12 -1.20
CA ASP A 42 8.65 10.53 0.11
C ASP A 42 7.11 10.62 0.13
N PRO A 43 6.41 9.71 0.84
CA PRO A 43 4.94 9.76 0.90
C PRO A 43 4.40 10.99 1.63
N GLY A 44 5.22 11.66 2.44
CA GLY A 44 4.88 12.90 3.14
C GLY A 44 4.93 14.16 2.26
N ALA A 45 5.58 14.08 1.09
CA ALA A 45 5.70 15.20 0.18
C ALA A 45 4.45 15.36 -0.69
N LYS A 46 3.80 16.52 -0.61
CA LYS A 46 2.58 16.80 -1.39
C LYS A 46 2.77 16.63 -2.90
N VAL A 47 3.91 17.05 -3.44
CA VAL A 47 4.20 16.91 -4.88
C VAL A 47 4.26 15.44 -5.30
N VAL A 48 4.73 14.55 -4.44
CA VAL A 48 4.76 13.10 -4.69
C VAL A 48 3.34 12.52 -4.67
N GLN A 49 2.53 12.89 -3.67
CA GLN A 49 1.12 12.47 -3.60
C GLN A 49 0.33 12.98 -4.81
N ASP A 50 0.52 14.26 -5.21
CA ASP A 50 -0.15 14.84 -6.37
C ASP A 50 0.25 14.13 -7.66
N ARG A 51 1.53 13.78 -7.82
CA ARG A 51 2.01 13.02 -8.97
C ARG A 51 1.40 11.62 -9.01
N ALA A 52 1.45 10.88 -7.89
CA ALA A 52 0.86 9.53 -7.82
C ALA A 52 -0.64 9.56 -8.17
N TYR A 53 -1.38 10.50 -7.59
CA TYR A 53 -2.80 10.71 -7.89
C TYR A 53 -3.02 11.02 -9.38
N SER A 54 -2.27 11.99 -9.94
CA SER A 54 -2.45 12.42 -11.32
C SER A 54 -2.17 11.31 -12.32
N VAL A 55 -1.16 10.47 -12.09
CA VAL A 55 -0.85 9.33 -12.97
C VAL A 55 -1.98 8.29 -12.94
N MET A 56 -2.52 7.95 -11.77
CA MET A 56 -3.65 7.03 -11.67
C MET A 56 -4.90 7.60 -12.35
N MET A 57 -5.20 8.87 -12.13
CA MET A 57 -6.37 9.53 -12.75
C MET A 57 -6.20 9.73 -14.26
N ASP A 58 -4.98 9.88 -14.75
CA ASP A 58 -4.69 9.90 -16.18
C ASP A 58 -5.06 8.56 -16.85
N VAL A 59 -4.71 7.45 -16.20
CA VAL A 59 -5.09 6.11 -16.67
C VAL A 59 -6.61 5.93 -16.61
N VAL A 60 -7.25 6.30 -15.51
CA VAL A 60 -8.73 6.29 -15.39
C VAL A 60 -9.40 7.05 -16.52
N SER A 61 -8.87 8.21 -16.88
CA SER A 61 -9.49 9.09 -17.89
C SER A 61 -9.30 8.59 -19.30
N ARG A 62 -8.08 8.15 -19.66
CA ARG A 62 -7.68 7.89 -21.04
C ARG A 62 -7.85 6.46 -21.51
N TYR A 63 -7.90 5.50 -20.57
CA TYR A 63 -7.94 4.09 -20.93
C TYR A 63 -9.25 3.44 -20.49
N ASP A 64 -9.60 2.36 -21.19
CA ASP A 64 -10.75 1.52 -20.87
C ASP A 64 -10.27 0.40 -19.93
N VAL A 65 -10.12 0.77 -18.66
CA VAL A 65 -9.76 -0.18 -17.58
C VAL A 65 -10.96 -0.40 -16.68
N ASP A 66 -11.09 -1.61 -16.15
CA ASP A 66 -12.16 -1.99 -15.22
C ASP A 66 -11.81 -1.63 -13.76
N GLY A 67 -10.53 -1.45 -13.48
CA GLY A 67 -10.08 -1.14 -12.13
C GLY A 67 -8.70 -0.50 -12.02
N ILE A 68 -8.47 0.09 -10.85
CA ILE A 68 -7.16 0.53 -10.36
C ILE A 68 -6.80 -0.34 -9.17
N HIS A 69 -5.57 -0.85 -9.17
CA HIS A 69 -5.07 -1.72 -8.12
C HIS A 69 -3.76 -1.22 -7.54
N LEU A 70 -3.67 -1.21 -6.21
CA LEU A 70 -2.41 -0.99 -5.49
C LEU A 70 -2.01 -2.26 -4.74
N ASP A 71 -0.70 -2.46 -4.55
CA ASP A 71 -0.18 -3.49 -3.65
C ASP A 71 0.07 -2.92 -2.23
N ASP A 72 1.03 -3.47 -1.50
CA ASP A 72 1.36 -3.08 -0.13
C ASP A 72 2.57 -2.14 -0.02
N TYR A 73 3.12 -1.67 -1.14
CA TYR A 73 4.31 -0.83 -1.17
C TYR A 73 3.98 0.66 -0.98
N PHE A 74 3.52 1.04 0.22
CA PHE A 74 3.32 2.45 0.60
C PHE A 74 4.60 3.04 1.17
N TYR A 75 4.89 2.90 2.46
CA TYR A 75 6.26 3.00 2.95
C TYR A 75 6.99 1.70 2.65
N PRO A 76 8.33 1.74 2.48
CA PRO A 76 9.08 0.52 2.18
C PRO A 76 9.11 -0.44 3.35
N TYR A 77 9.32 -1.72 3.06
CA TYR A 77 9.58 -2.71 4.09
C TYR A 77 10.77 -2.30 4.94
N PRO A 78 10.72 -2.50 6.27
CA PRO A 78 11.76 -2.05 7.17
C PRO A 78 13.10 -2.75 6.90
N ILE A 79 14.17 -2.00 7.00
CA ILE A 79 15.55 -2.50 7.02
C ILE A 79 16.08 -2.30 8.42
N ALA A 80 16.63 -3.35 9.04
CA ALA A 80 17.14 -3.29 10.41
C ALA A 80 18.14 -2.14 10.59
N GLY A 81 17.95 -1.33 11.62
CA GLY A 81 18.80 -0.19 11.94
C GLY A 81 18.62 1.04 11.02
N GLN A 82 17.64 1.05 10.12
CA GLN A 82 17.36 2.19 9.25
C GLN A 82 15.98 2.79 9.54
N THR A 83 15.90 4.12 9.52
CA THR A 83 14.64 4.88 9.54
C THR A 83 14.44 5.51 8.17
N PHE A 84 13.20 5.51 7.67
CA PHE A 84 12.89 6.16 6.40
C PHE A 84 13.17 7.67 6.51
N PRO A 85 13.92 8.28 5.58
CA PRO A 85 14.48 9.63 5.74
C PRO A 85 13.51 10.75 5.34
N ASP A 86 12.31 10.77 5.92
CA ASP A 86 11.27 11.79 5.72
C ASP A 86 11.24 12.87 6.81
N ASP A 87 12.34 13.03 7.58
CA ASP A 87 12.42 14.01 8.67
C ASP A 87 12.12 15.43 8.20
N LYS A 88 12.61 15.82 7.01
CA LYS A 88 12.42 17.17 6.47
C LYS A 88 10.93 17.49 6.25
N THR A 89 10.19 16.58 5.67
CA THR A 89 8.75 16.74 5.40
C THR A 89 7.94 16.67 6.69
N TYR A 90 8.34 15.80 7.63
CA TYR A 90 7.71 15.75 8.95
C TYR A 90 7.96 17.04 9.75
N GLN A 91 9.18 17.58 9.75
CA GLN A 91 9.47 18.88 10.40
C GLN A 91 8.68 20.02 9.78
N ALA A 92 8.53 20.05 8.44
CA ALA A 92 7.68 21.02 7.77
C ALA A 92 6.21 20.90 8.20
N TYR A 93 5.70 19.67 8.32
CA TYR A 93 4.36 19.41 8.87
C TYR A 93 4.22 19.97 10.30
N ARG A 94 5.20 19.70 11.17
CA ARG A 94 5.22 20.20 12.56
C ARG A 94 5.27 21.73 12.62
N ALA A 95 6.10 22.35 11.80
CA ALA A 95 6.23 23.82 11.71
C ALA A 95 4.94 24.49 11.20
N GLY A 96 4.17 23.79 10.37
CA GLY A 96 2.84 24.22 9.92
C GLY A 96 1.71 24.00 10.94
N GLY A 97 2.02 23.66 12.18
CA GLY A 97 1.03 23.43 13.26
C GLY A 97 0.53 21.98 13.35
N GLY A 98 1.12 21.05 12.63
CA GLY A 98 0.78 19.63 12.71
C GLY A 98 1.05 19.05 14.10
N THR A 99 0.13 18.23 14.61
CA THR A 99 0.16 17.68 15.98
C THR A 99 0.40 16.17 16.06
N LEU A 100 0.27 15.44 14.95
CA LEU A 100 0.42 13.98 14.93
C LEU A 100 1.85 13.56 15.26
N ALA A 101 1.99 12.46 15.98
CA ALA A 101 3.25 11.75 16.11
C ALA A 101 3.73 11.22 14.75
N LEU A 102 5.02 10.94 14.57
CA LEU A 102 5.62 10.56 13.30
C LEU A 102 4.89 9.35 12.64
N ALA A 103 4.62 8.30 13.41
CA ALA A 103 3.94 7.11 12.88
C ALA A 103 2.51 7.41 12.42
N ASP A 104 1.76 8.22 13.17
CA ASP A 104 0.40 8.62 12.81
C ASP A 104 0.38 9.55 11.60
N TRP A 105 1.36 10.45 11.50
CA TRP A 105 1.52 11.31 10.34
C TRP A 105 1.85 10.50 9.07
N ARG A 106 2.73 9.50 9.15
CA ARG A 106 3.01 8.58 8.04
C ARG A 106 1.76 7.84 7.58
N ARG A 107 0.99 7.27 8.52
CA ARG A 107 -0.30 6.64 8.22
C ARG A 107 -1.29 7.61 7.59
N GLN A 108 -1.35 8.82 8.12
CA GLN A 108 -2.24 9.86 7.58
C GLN A 108 -1.88 10.21 6.13
N ASN A 109 -0.61 10.30 5.77
CA ASN A 109 -0.18 10.55 4.40
C ASN A 109 -0.65 9.44 3.43
N VAL A 110 -0.52 8.19 3.83
CA VAL A 110 -1.02 7.05 3.04
C VAL A 110 -2.54 7.10 2.96
N ASN A 111 -3.22 7.26 4.09
CA ASN A 111 -4.69 7.33 4.14
C ASN A 111 -5.26 8.43 3.23
N GLN A 112 -4.62 9.60 3.21
CA GLN A 112 -5.04 10.72 2.35
C GLN A 112 -4.94 10.37 0.86
N LEU A 113 -3.88 9.70 0.42
CA LEU A 113 -3.77 9.26 -0.96
C LEU A 113 -4.88 8.25 -1.31
N ILE A 114 -5.08 7.23 -0.48
CA ILE A 114 -6.10 6.19 -0.71
C ILE A 114 -7.50 6.81 -0.78
N GLN A 115 -7.85 7.66 0.16
CA GLN A 115 -9.15 8.35 0.19
C GLN A 115 -9.33 9.24 -1.05
N ARG A 116 -8.29 9.99 -1.43
CA ARG A 116 -8.32 10.89 -2.59
C ARG A 116 -8.49 10.12 -3.90
N VAL A 117 -7.77 9.01 -4.07
CA VAL A 117 -7.89 8.15 -5.26
C VAL A 117 -9.29 7.55 -5.34
N ALA A 118 -9.81 7.01 -4.24
CA ALA A 118 -11.16 6.48 -4.17
C ALA A 118 -12.21 7.53 -4.58
N ALA A 119 -12.11 8.74 -4.03
CA ALA A 119 -13.03 9.83 -4.37
C ALA A 119 -12.90 10.27 -5.84
N GLY A 120 -11.67 10.37 -6.35
CA GLY A 120 -11.40 10.75 -7.73
C GLY A 120 -11.95 9.76 -8.75
N ILE A 121 -11.75 8.46 -8.52
CA ILE A 121 -12.28 7.40 -9.38
C ILE A 121 -13.82 7.46 -9.40
N ARG A 122 -14.46 7.53 -8.24
CA ARG A 122 -15.93 7.60 -8.14
C ARG A 122 -16.51 8.81 -8.86
N ALA A 123 -15.81 9.95 -8.78
CA ALA A 123 -16.25 11.18 -9.45
C ALA A 123 -16.07 11.10 -10.96
N ALA A 124 -14.98 10.50 -11.46
CA ALA A 124 -14.65 10.45 -12.88
C ALA A 124 -15.38 9.32 -13.63
N LYS A 125 -15.29 8.08 -13.09
CA LYS A 125 -15.87 6.88 -13.70
C LYS A 125 -16.34 5.91 -12.59
N PRO A 126 -17.58 6.03 -12.09
CA PRO A 126 -18.06 5.28 -10.93
C PRO A 126 -18.13 3.76 -11.11
N HIS A 127 -18.03 3.25 -12.32
CA HIS A 127 -17.98 1.81 -12.62
C HIS A 127 -16.58 1.21 -12.45
N ILE A 128 -15.52 2.01 -12.48
CA ILE A 128 -14.15 1.54 -12.28
C ILE A 128 -13.96 1.15 -10.81
N LYS A 129 -13.45 -0.07 -10.59
CA LYS A 129 -13.18 -0.59 -9.26
C LYS A 129 -11.84 -0.06 -8.73
N PHE A 130 -11.79 0.18 -7.42
CA PHE A 130 -10.54 0.48 -6.73
C PHE A 130 -10.25 -0.63 -5.71
N GLY A 131 -9.11 -1.30 -5.85
CA GLY A 131 -8.71 -2.39 -4.98
C GLY A 131 -7.28 -2.29 -4.51
N ILE A 132 -6.98 -2.99 -3.41
CA ILE A 132 -5.64 -3.02 -2.80
C ILE A 132 -5.33 -4.46 -2.39
N SER A 133 -4.08 -4.89 -2.61
CA SER A 133 -3.49 -6.11 -2.04
C SER A 133 -2.61 -5.74 -0.83
N PRO A 134 -3.18 -5.53 0.36
CA PRO A 134 -2.39 -5.21 1.53
C PRO A 134 -1.62 -6.43 2.02
N PHE A 135 -0.58 -6.21 2.85
CA PHE A 135 0.05 -7.28 3.60
C PHE A 135 -0.99 -8.09 4.39
N GLY A 136 -0.91 -9.40 4.36
CA GLY A 136 -1.96 -10.28 4.87
C GLY A 136 -2.21 -10.20 6.37
N ILE A 137 -1.21 -9.78 7.16
CA ILE A 137 -1.33 -9.51 8.59
C ILE A 137 -1.47 -7.99 8.79
N TYR A 138 -2.62 -7.55 9.29
CA TYR A 138 -2.83 -6.14 9.64
C TYR A 138 -1.95 -5.74 10.81
N ARG A 139 -2.08 -6.47 11.94
CA ARG A 139 -1.26 -6.31 13.14
C ARG A 139 -1.04 -7.66 13.83
N PRO A 140 0.13 -7.92 14.43
CA PRO A 140 0.32 -9.03 15.34
C PRO A 140 -0.68 -8.98 16.49
N GLY A 141 -1.22 -10.14 16.87
CA GLY A 141 -2.26 -10.23 17.90
C GLY A 141 -3.69 -9.93 17.41
N GLN A 142 -3.87 -9.70 16.10
CA GLN A 142 -5.17 -9.53 15.46
C GLN A 142 -5.29 -10.47 14.24
N PRO A 143 -5.88 -11.67 14.40
CA PRO A 143 -6.37 -12.34 15.64
C PRO A 143 -5.29 -12.64 16.70
N PRO A 144 -5.66 -12.98 17.93
CA PRO A 144 -4.73 -13.10 19.07
C PRO A 144 -3.51 -14.01 18.86
N GLN A 145 -3.66 -15.11 18.09
CA GLN A 145 -2.56 -16.05 17.80
C GLN A 145 -1.61 -15.59 16.70
N ILE A 146 -2.01 -14.62 15.89
CA ILE A 146 -1.24 -14.19 14.72
C ILE A 146 0.01 -13.42 15.15
N ARG A 147 1.14 -13.73 14.49
CA ARG A 147 2.45 -13.10 14.66
C ARG A 147 3.07 -12.81 13.29
N GLY A 148 3.91 -11.81 13.23
CA GLY A 148 4.62 -11.42 12.01
C GLY A 148 4.86 -9.91 11.94
N LEU A 149 5.09 -9.40 10.74
CA LEU A 149 5.26 -7.98 10.48
C LEU A 149 3.96 -7.22 10.82
N ASP A 150 4.09 -6.10 11.50
CA ASP A 150 2.99 -5.17 11.79
C ASP A 150 2.84 -4.19 10.62
N ALA A 151 1.88 -4.45 9.73
CA ALA A 151 1.68 -3.59 8.58
C ALA A 151 1.22 -2.17 8.97
N TYR A 152 0.47 -2.06 10.06
CA TYR A 152 0.00 -0.77 10.58
C TYR A 152 1.15 0.11 11.10
N ASP A 153 2.11 -0.47 11.86
CA ASP A 153 3.19 0.29 12.48
C ASP A 153 4.50 0.31 11.67
N GLN A 154 4.72 -0.67 10.77
CA GLN A 154 5.98 -0.76 10.02
C GLN A 154 5.85 -0.36 8.54
N LEU A 155 4.68 -0.57 7.92
CA LEU A 155 4.39 -0.13 6.56
C LEU A 155 3.50 1.12 6.55
N TYR A 156 3.02 1.54 7.72
CA TYR A 156 2.09 2.65 7.90
C TYR A 156 0.82 2.51 7.06
N ALA A 157 0.39 1.25 6.87
CA ALA A 157 -0.74 0.86 6.04
C ALA A 157 -1.96 0.54 6.92
N ASP A 158 -2.89 1.48 7.02
CA ASP A 158 -4.14 1.32 7.80
C ASP A 158 -5.23 0.66 6.94
N SER A 159 -4.93 -0.55 6.45
CA SER A 159 -5.80 -1.28 5.52
C SER A 159 -7.16 -1.65 6.11
N LEU A 160 -7.23 -1.86 7.43
CA LEU A 160 -8.50 -2.06 8.13
C LEU A 160 -9.40 -0.82 8.03
N LYS A 161 -8.85 0.37 8.20
CA LYS A 161 -9.59 1.62 8.03
C LYS A 161 -10.11 1.78 6.60
N TRP A 162 -9.27 1.52 5.59
CA TRP A 162 -9.70 1.64 4.19
C TRP A 162 -10.88 0.70 3.89
N TRP A 163 -10.84 -0.48 4.48
CA TRP A 163 -11.87 -1.51 4.39
C TRP A 163 -13.18 -1.08 5.06
N GLN A 164 -13.10 -0.65 6.30
CA GLN A 164 -14.26 -0.27 7.11
C GLN A 164 -14.88 1.06 6.69
N GLN A 165 -14.10 1.97 6.11
CA GLN A 165 -14.61 3.23 5.55
C GLN A 165 -15.16 3.08 4.13
N GLY A 166 -15.04 1.89 3.53
CA GLY A 166 -15.50 1.62 2.17
C GLY A 166 -14.79 2.45 1.11
N TRP A 167 -13.51 2.81 1.36
CA TRP A 167 -12.71 3.53 0.36
C TRP A 167 -12.33 2.64 -0.81
N VAL A 168 -12.22 1.34 -0.60
CA VAL A 168 -11.93 0.35 -1.62
C VAL A 168 -13.16 -0.48 -1.98
N ASP A 169 -13.26 -0.94 -3.22
CA ASP A 169 -14.32 -1.81 -3.70
C ASP A 169 -13.98 -3.28 -3.45
N TYR A 170 -12.70 -3.61 -3.35
CA TYR A 170 -12.22 -4.93 -2.95
C TYR A 170 -10.89 -4.86 -2.23
N LEU A 171 -10.61 -5.87 -1.39
CA LEU A 171 -9.28 -6.17 -0.88
C LEU A 171 -8.83 -7.54 -1.35
N SER A 172 -7.52 -7.65 -1.63
CA SER A 172 -6.84 -8.91 -1.92
C SER A 172 -5.68 -9.11 -0.93
N PRO A 173 -5.95 -9.37 0.36
CA PRO A 173 -4.88 -9.52 1.34
C PRO A 173 -3.95 -10.66 0.94
N GLN A 174 -2.64 -10.43 1.05
CA GLN A 174 -1.58 -11.36 0.64
C GLN A 174 -1.43 -12.48 1.68
N LEU A 175 -2.27 -13.52 1.58
CA LEU A 175 -2.29 -14.66 2.49
C LEU A 175 -1.40 -15.78 1.96
N TYR A 176 -0.08 -15.52 1.86
CA TYR A 176 0.90 -16.42 1.25
C TYR A 176 1.41 -17.51 2.19
N TRP A 177 0.68 -17.79 3.26
CA TRP A 177 1.04 -18.78 4.28
C TRP A 177 0.21 -20.05 4.15
N ARG A 178 0.71 -21.11 4.79
CA ARG A 178 0.05 -22.41 4.87
C ARG A 178 -1.09 -22.40 5.89
N ILE A 179 -1.87 -23.49 5.91
CA ILE A 179 -2.98 -23.69 6.85
C ILE A 179 -2.45 -23.94 8.26
N ASP A 180 -1.40 -24.76 8.40
CA ASP A 180 -0.94 -25.34 9.65
C ASP A 180 -0.24 -24.37 10.62
N PRO A 181 0.62 -23.41 10.21
CA PRO A 181 1.31 -22.57 11.17
C PRO A 181 0.31 -21.68 11.94
N PRO A 182 0.11 -21.89 13.27
CA PRO A 182 -0.92 -21.15 14.01
C PRO A 182 -0.65 -19.65 14.03
N ALA A 183 0.62 -19.24 13.94
CA ALA A 183 1.01 -17.84 13.95
C ALA A 183 0.72 -17.10 12.64
N GLN A 184 0.45 -17.81 11.55
CA GLN A 184 0.23 -17.25 10.22
C GLN A 184 -0.80 -18.08 9.43
N SER A 185 -1.74 -18.70 10.14
CA SER A 185 -2.74 -19.60 9.54
C SER A 185 -3.60 -18.89 8.51
N TYR A 186 -3.56 -19.38 7.27
CA TYR A 186 -4.37 -18.87 6.17
C TYR A 186 -5.87 -18.76 6.51
N PRO A 187 -6.55 -19.84 6.99
CA PRO A 187 -7.99 -19.76 7.27
C PRO A 187 -8.33 -18.77 8.37
N VAL A 188 -7.47 -18.66 9.39
CA VAL A 188 -7.67 -17.72 10.51
C VAL A 188 -7.57 -16.27 10.02
N LEU A 189 -6.58 -15.97 9.19
CA LEU A 189 -6.42 -14.63 8.60
C LEU A 189 -7.56 -14.31 7.63
N LEU A 190 -7.95 -15.26 6.78
CA LEU A 190 -9.06 -15.07 5.85
C LEU A 190 -10.38 -14.79 6.59
N GLN A 191 -10.67 -15.56 7.63
CA GLN A 191 -11.85 -15.36 8.48
C GLN A 191 -11.82 -13.96 9.12
N TRP A 192 -10.68 -13.55 9.66
CA TRP A 192 -10.54 -12.22 10.26
C TRP A 192 -10.83 -11.08 9.27
N TRP A 193 -10.29 -11.17 8.04
CA TRP A 193 -10.59 -10.18 7.00
C TRP A 193 -12.07 -10.16 6.62
N ALA A 194 -12.70 -11.33 6.55
CA ALA A 194 -14.13 -11.45 6.25
C ALA A 194 -15.01 -10.85 7.34
N GLU A 195 -14.71 -11.12 8.61
CA GLU A 195 -15.44 -10.59 9.78
C GLU A 195 -15.33 -9.06 9.89
N ASN A 196 -14.21 -8.49 9.44
CA ASN A 196 -14.01 -7.03 9.43
C ASN A 196 -14.58 -6.35 8.18
N ASN A 197 -15.23 -7.08 7.28
CA ASN A 197 -15.86 -6.57 6.06
C ASN A 197 -17.23 -5.92 6.34
N THR A 198 -17.26 -4.86 7.12
CA THR A 198 -18.50 -4.18 7.52
C THR A 198 -19.23 -3.51 6.35
N GLN A 199 -18.52 -3.19 5.28
CA GLN A 199 -19.07 -2.55 4.07
C GLN A 199 -19.51 -3.56 3.01
N LYS A 200 -19.40 -4.88 3.27
CA LYS A 200 -19.78 -5.96 2.35
C LYS A 200 -19.13 -5.81 0.96
N ARG A 201 -17.86 -5.43 0.93
CA ARG A 201 -17.05 -5.32 -0.28
C ARG A 201 -16.50 -6.69 -0.70
N HIS A 202 -15.94 -6.79 -1.88
CA HIS A 202 -15.36 -8.05 -2.37
C HIS A 202 -14.04 -8.35 -1.67
N LEU A 203 -13.89 -9.58 -1.19
CA LEU A 203 -12.66 -10.09 -0.56
C LEU A 203 -12.09 -11.21 -1.45
N TYR A 204 -10.91 -10.98 -2.01
CA TYR A 204 -10.19 -11.92 -2.87
C TYR A 204 -8.85 -12.28 -2.23
N PRO A 205 -8.74 -13.40 -1.48
CA PRO A 205 -7.48 -13.73 -0.83
C PRO A 205 -6.39 -14.00 -1.87
N GLY A 206 -5.27 -13.31 -1.72
CA GLY A 206 -4.07 -13.51 -2.54
C GLY A 206 -3.36 -14.80 -2.13
N ASN A 207 -3.08 -15.66 -3.12
CA ASN A 207 -2.40 -16.94 -2.94
C ASN A 207 -1.06 -16.94 -3.69
N ASN A 208 -0.05 -17.63 -3.15
CA ASN A 208 1.26 -17.77 -3.77
C ASN A 208 1.35 -19.09 -4.53
N LEU A 209 1.00 -19.08 -5.81
CA LEU A 209 1.08 -20.25 -6.69
C LEU A 209 2.53 -20.75 -6.90
N GLY A 210 3.54 -19.89 -6.74
CA GLY A 210 4.95 -20.30 -6.84
C GLY A 210 5.39 -21.27 -5.74
N GLN A 211 4.61 -21.42 -4.66
CA GLN A 211 4.87 -22.44 -3.64
C GLN A 211 4.41 -23.85 -4.05
N LEU A 212 3.70 -23.98 -5.16
CA LEU A 212 3.17 -25.27 -5.66
C LEU A 212 4.18 -26.04 -6.49
N ASP A 213 5.22 -25.39 -6.95
CA ASP A 213 6.19 -25.97 -7.88
C ASP A 213 6.97 -27.11 -7.20
N GLY A 214 6.72 -28.35 -7.65
CA GLY A 214 7.41 -29.56 -7.19
C GLY A 214 7.07 -30.08 -5.80
N ARG A 215 5.99 -29.63 -5.17
CA ARG A 215 5.55 -30.09 -3.84
C ARG A 215 4.17 -30.75 -3.92
N SER A 216 4.03 -31.89 -3.18
CA SER A 216 2.70 -32.45 -2.96
C SER A 216 1.85 -31.47 -2.13
N TRP A 217 0.61 -31.33 -2.52
CA TRP A 217 -0.41 -30.66 -1.74
C TRP A 217 -0.84 -31.53 -0.59
N ASP A 218 -0.68 -31.04 0.63
CA ASP A 218 -1.34 -31.55 1.81
C ASP A 218 -2.41 -30.56 2.25
#